data_a1141803bfcf781860279fb300c88c9e
#
_entry.id   a1141803bfcf781860279fb300c88c9e
#
_cell.length_a   1.000
_cell.length_b   1.000
_cell.length_c   1.000
_cell.angle_alpha   90.00
_cell.angle_beta   90.00
_cell.angle_gamma   90.00
#
_symmetry.space_group_name_H-M   'P 1'
#
loop_
_entity.id
_entity.type
_entity.pdbx_description
1 polymer ?
#
loop_
_entity_poly.entity_id
_entity_poly.type
_entity_poly.pdbx_seq_one_letter_code
_entity_poly.pdbx_strand_id
1 'polypeptide(L)'
;RKSHLDASRLPGPELENKSADVLKSIFRDHAFVIGLSPGSQAEEIGRIQFRLSELSDAEDIKGLIRFIDRIDIRPGHIRVSVNGPLLAEELGLSADAINNEILTRNFPFQLRKRGVETKLILDDSPTGVDETLIRNIARAHSWFEQIMKGNTFAEIARTHETSPRRVQQLIDLAFLAPDIVRNVLNG
;
A
#
# COMPACT_ATOMS: atom_id res chain seq x y z
N ARG A 1 26.73 19.06 16.54
CA ARG A 1 25.68 18.33 17.29
C ARG A 1 25.02 17.39 16.30
N LYS A 2 25.35 16.08 16.37
CA LYS A 2 24.69 15.03 15.60
C LYS A 2 23.27 14.90 16.18
N SER A 3 22.25 15.18 15.36
CA SER A 3 20.87 14.87 15.70
C SER A 3 20.76 13.35 15.79
N HIS A 4 20.53 12.84 17.00
CA HIS A 4 20.08 11.46 17.19
C HIS A 4 18.74 11.33 16.45
N LEU A 5 18.71 10.49 15.44
CA LEU A 5 17.46 9.99 14.86
C LEU A 5 16.64 9.41 16.02
N ASP A 6 15.45 9.94 16.24
CA ASP A 6 14.49 9.42 17.21
C ASP A 6 14.28 7.94 16.91
N ALA A 7 14.88 7.09 17.74
CA ALA A 7 14.66 5.65 17.66
C ALA A 7 13.23 5.38 18.12
N SER A 8 12.31 5.23 17.17
CA SER A 8 10.95 4.83 17.46
C SER A 8 10.93 3.37 17.91
N ARG A 9 10.49 3.13 19.15
CA ARG A 9 10.24 1.79 19.66
C ARG A 9 8.99 1.26 18.98
N LEU A 10 9.14 0.25 18.12
CA LEU A 10 8.01 -0.48 17.53
C LEU A 10 7.70 -1.70 18.41
N PRO A 11 6.43 -1.96 18.74
CA PRO A 11 6.04 -3.17 19.46
C PRO A 11 6.34 -4.40 18.59
N GLY A 12 7.12 -5.37 19.13
CA GLY A 12 7.53 -6.56 18.37
C GLY A 12 6.37 -7.33 17.73
N PRO A 13 5.32 -7.68 18.49
CA PRO A 13 4.18 -8.42 17.93
C PRO A 13 3.42 -7.67 16.83
N GLU A 14 3.32 -6.35 16.92
CA GLU A 14 2.68 -5.53 15.89
C GLU A 14 3.53 -5.47 14.60
N LEU A 15 4.85 -5.40 14.74
CA LEU A 15 5.77 -5.46 13.61
C LEU A 15 5.72 -6.83 12.92
N GLU A 16 5.68 -7.93 13.69
CA GLU A 16 5.57 -9.29 13.15
C GLU A 16 4.27 -9.46 12.35
N ASN A 17 3.14 -9.08 12.90
CA ASN A 17 1.84 -9.16 12.21
C ASN A 17 1.86 -8.34 10.92
N LYS A 18 2.34 -7.09 10.98
CA LYS A 18 2.42 -6.22 9.82
C LYS A 18 3.40 -6.71 8.76
N SER A 19 4.50 -7.31 9.17
CA SER A 19 5.46 -7.93 8.25
C SER A 19 4.85 -9.13 7.53
N ALA A 20 4.05 -9.93 8.23
CA ALA A 20 3.31 -11.02 7.63
C ALA A 20 2.25 -10.51 6.63
N ASP A 21 1.50 -9.45 6.98
CA ASP A 21 0.52 -8.84 6.08
C ASP A 21 1.17 -8.34 4.79
N VAL A 22 2.33 -7.65 4.91
CA VAL A 22 3.12 -7.20 3.75
C VAL A 22 3.55 -8.38 2.89
N LEU A 23 4.04 -9.46 3.50
CA LEU A 23 4.49 -10.63 2.76
C LEU A 23 3.32 -11.32 2.04
N LYS A 24 2.15 -11.42 2.69
CA LYS A 24 0.91 -11.91 2.06
C LYS A 24 0.52 -11.06 0.84
N SER A 25 0.63 -9.75 0.95
CA SER A 25 0.40 -8.82 -0.17
C SER A 25 1.38 -9.06 -1.32
N ILE A 26 2.68 -9.22 -1.03
CA ILE A 26 3.71 -9.55 -2.04
C ILE A 26 3.38 -10.88 -2.74
N PHE A 27 3.05 -11.92 -2.00
CA PHE A 27 2.78 -13.26 -2.55
C PHE A 27 1.49 -13.35 -3.37
N ARG A 28 0.54 -12.46 -3.12
CA ARG A 28 -0.70 -12.31 -3.91
C ARG A 28 -0.55 -11.40 -5.12
N ASP A 29 0.54 -10.63 -5.20
CA ASP A 29 0.80 -9.74 -6.34
C ASP A 29 1.14 -10.55 -7.59
N HIS A 30 0.28 -10.49 -8.60
CA HIS A 30 0.46 -11.21 -9.86
C HIS A 30 1.74 -10.80 -10.61
N ALA A 31 2.12 -9.53 -10.52
CA ALA A 31 3.37 -9.04 -11.11
C ALA A 31 4.61 -9.64 -10.40
N PHE A 32 4.54 -9.85 -9.09
CA PHE A 32 5.56 -10.56 -8.35
C PHE A 32 5.66 -12.02 -8.81
N VAL A 33 4.54 -12.73 -8.90
CA VAL A 33 4.50 -14.14 -9.31
C VAL A 33 5.13 -14.35 -10.68
N ILE A 34 4.74 -13.53 -11.67
CA ILE A 34 5.28 -13.62 -13.04
C ILE A 34 6.76 -13.24 -13.08
N GLY A 35 7.14 -12.19 -12.36
CA GLY A 35 8.51 -11.70 -12.35
C GLY A 35 9.49 -12.54 -11.54
N LEU A 36 8.99 -13.45 -10.70
CA LEU A 36 9.82 -14.26 -9.80
C LEU A 36 10.74 -15.21 -10.56
N SER A 37 10.24 -15.85 -11.62
CA SER A 37 11.01 -16.74 -12.49
C SER A 37 10.75 -16.38 -13.96
N PRO A 38 11.48 -15.39 -14.49
CA PRO A 38 11.33 -14.96 -15.88
C PRO A 38 11.66 -16.11 -16.85
N GLY A 39 10.75 -16.40 -17.76
CA GLY A 39 10.92 -17.47 -18.74
C GLY A 39 10.26 -18.80 -18.35
N SER A 40 9.66 -18.91 -17.17
CA SER A 40 8.84 -20.06 -16.80
C SER A 40 7.61 -20.20 -17.71
N GLN A 41 7.24 -21.46 -17.98
CA GLN A 41 6.02 -21.75 -18.73
C GLN A 41 4.75 -21.44 -17.89
N ALA A 42 3.62 -21.25 -18.55
CA ALA A 42 2.36 -20.92 -17.89
C ALA A 42 1.94 -21.92 -16.80
N GLU A 43 2.21 -23.20 -17.01
CA GLU A 43 1.93 -24.26 -16.03
C GLU A 43 2.79 -24.11 -14.75
N GLU A 44 4.04 -23.74 -14.91
CA GLU A 44 4.95 -23.50 -13.78
C GLU A 44 4.55 -22.23 -13.01
N ILE A 45 4.21 -21.16 -13.71
CA ILE A 45 3.66 -19.93 -13.10
C ILE A 45 2.39 -20.26 -12.31
N GLY A 46 1.50 -21.10 -12.84
CA GLY A 46 0.30 -21.55 -12.15
C GLY A 46 0.62 -22.32 -10.85
N ARG A 47 1.61 -23.19 -10.86
CA ARG A 47 2.08 -23.90 -9.65
C ARG A 47 2.67 -22.95 -8.60
N ILE A 48 3.50 -21.99 -9.04
CA ILE A 48 4.08 -20.96 -8.18
C ILE A 48 2.96 -20.13 -7.53
N GLN A 49 2.00 -19.67 -8.33
CA GLN A 49 0.87 -18.87 -7.83
C GLN A 49 0.04 -19.64 -6.81
N PHE A 50 -0.27 -20.90 -7.10
CA PHE A 50 -1.03 -21.76 -6.18
C PHE A 50 -0.28 -21.91 -4.84
N ARG A 51 1.03 -22.21 -4.89
CA ARG A 51 1.82 -22.41 -3.68
C ARG A 51 1.97 -21.13 -2.85
N LEU A 52 2.19 -19.98 -3.49
CA LEU A 52 2.23 -18.69 -2.82
C LEU A 52 0.88 -18.30 -2.19
N SER A 53 -0.24 -18.68 -2.84
CA SER A 53 -1.58 -18.50 -2.27
C SER A 53 -1.75 -19.34 -1.01
N GLU A 54 -1.39 -20.62 -1.02
CA GLU A 54 -1.44 -21.49 0.16
C GLU A 54 -0.63 -20.90 1.33
N LEU A 55 0.59 -20.41 1.07
CA LEU A 55 1.43 -19.77 2.09
C LEU A 55 0.77 -18.50 2.64
N SER A 56 0.11 -17.72 1.78
CA SER A 56 -0.56 -16.48 2.17
C SER A 56 -1.83 -16.72 2.99
N ASP A 57 -2.51 -17.84 2.75
CA ASP A 57 -3.76 -18.18 3.41
C ASP A 57 -3.51 -18.93 4.75
N ALA A 58 -2.29 -19.40 4.96
CA ALA A 58 -1.91 -20.03 6.22
C ALA A 58 -1.96 -19.02 7.39
N GLU A 59 -2.49 -19.47 8.53
CA GLU A 59 -2.53 -18.67 9.76
C GLU A 59 -1.17 -18.65 10.50
N ASP A 60 -0.18 -19.38 10.02
CA ASP A 60 1.15 -19.48 10.63
C ASP A 60 2.02 -18.26 10.28
N ILE A 61 1.89 -17.20 11.10
CA ILE A 61 2.68 -15.97 10.98
C ILE A 61 4.18 -16.26 11.08
N LYS A 62 4.60 -17.15 11.97
CA LYS A 62 6.03 -17.46 12.16
C LYS A 62 6.60 -18.20 10.97
N GLY A 63 5.86 -19.16 10.42
CA GLY A 63 6.21 -19.85 9.19
C GLY A 63 6.31 -18.91 7.99
N LEU A 64 5.49 -17.86 7.97
CA LEU A 64 5.52 -16.87 6.90
C LEU A 64 6.71 -15.90 7.03
N ILE A 65 6.96 -15.37 8.22
CA ILE A 65 8.04 -14.40 8.47
C ILE A 65 9.42 -14.97 8.12
N ARG A 66 9.64 -16.29 8.18
CA ARG A 66 10.91 -16.91 7.79
C ARG A 66 11.36 -16.58 6.37
N PHE A 67 10.41 -16.22 5.48
CA PHE A 67 10.73 -15.79 4.12
C PHE A 67 11.19 -14.34 4.02
N ILE A 68 11.23 -13.59 5.11
CA ILE A 68 11.79 -12.25 5.15
C ILE A 68 13.28 -12.34 5.48
N ASP A 69 14.11 -11.84 4.59
CA ASP A 69 15.54 -11.70 4.82
C ASP A 69 15.85 -10.44 5.63
N ARG A 70 15.21 -9.32 5.26
CA ARG A 70 15.49 -8.01 5.86
C ARG A 70 14.32 -7.06 5.77
N ILE A 71 14.17 -6.24 6.81
CA ILE A 71 13.25 -5.09 6.83
C ILE A 71 14.03 -3.83 7.16
N ASP A 72 14.03 -2.88 6.24
CA ASP A 72 14.61 -1.54 6.46
C ASP A 72 13.47 -0.53 6.62
N ILE A 73 13.42 0.11 7.80
CA ILE A 73 12.41 1.11 8.13
C ILE A 73 13.05 2.49 7.98
N ARG A 74 12.47 3.33 7.13
CA ARG A 74 12.89 4.71 6.91
C ARG A 74 11.69 5.66 7.02
N PRO A 75 11.88 6.94 7.30
CA PRO A 75 10.76 7.87 7.32
C PRO A 75 9.96 7.80 6.01
N GLY A 76 8.67 7.48 6.12
CA GLY A 76 7.74 7.42 5.01
C GLY A 76 7.69 6.09 4.24
N HIS A 77 8.63 5.17 4.42
CA HIS A 77 8.59 3.88 3.70
C HIS A 77 9.29 2.74 4.45
N ILE A 78 8.77 1.55 4.25
CA ILE A 78 9.40 0.28 4.67
C ILE A 78 9.87 -0.45 3.42
N ARG A 79 11.10 -0.93 3.46
CA ARG A 79 11.65 -1.83 2.44
C ARG A 79 11.69 -3.23 3.01
N VAL A 80 11.05 -4.17 2.33
CA VAL A 80 11.05 -5.58 2.68
C VAL A 80 11.82 -6.36 1.62
N SER A 81 12.80 -7.15 2.05
CA SER A 81 13.55 -8.06 1.20
C SER A 81 13.16 -9.50 1.52
N VAL A 82 12.76 -10.24 0.50
CA VAL A 82 12.36 -11.65 0.61
C VAL A 82 13.59 -12.54 0.48
N ASN A 83 13.67 -13.61 1.26
CA ASN A 83 14.72 -14.59 1.20
C ASN A 83 14.55 -15.48 -0.04
N GLY A 84 15.28 -15.15 -1.11
CA GLY A 84 15.20 -15.83 -2.40
C GLY A 84 15.54 -17.33 -2.34
N PRO A 85 16.66 -17.73 -1.74
CA PRO A 85 17.03 -19.14 -1.58
C PRO A 85 15.96 -19.98 -0.86
N LEU A 86 15.43 -19.49 0.24
CA LEU A 86 14.38 -20.18 1.00
C LEU A 86 13.08 -20.26 0.21
N LEU A 87 12.74 -19.18 -0.52
CA LEU A 87 11.56 -19.16 -1.38
C LEU A 87 11.72 -20.12 -2.58
N ALA A 88 12.91 -20.20 -3.18
CA ALA A 88 13.20 -21.15 -4.24
C ALA A 88 13.01 -22.60 -3.78
N GLU A 89 13.54 -22.94 -2.62
CA GLU A 89 13.36 -24.27 -2.01
C GLU A 89 11.89 -24.60 -1.80
N GLU A 90 11.12 -23.69 -1.22
CA GLU A 90 9.68 -23.87 -0.97
C GLU A 90 8.87 -24.07 -2.25
N LEU A 91 9.26 -23.38 -3.32
CA LEU A 91 8.60 -23.45 -4.63
C LEU A 91 9.10 -24.61 -5.51
N GLY A 92 10.16 -25.32 -5.07
CA GLY A 92 10.79 -26.35 -5.86
C GLY A 92 11.54 -25.83 -7.09
N LEU A 93 12.04 -24.58 -7.02
CA LEU A 93 12.79 -23.92 -8.07
C LEU A 93 14.29 -23.97 -7.79
N SER A 94 15.10 -23.85 -8.85
CA SER A 94 16.53 -23.58 -8.68
C SER A 94 16.73 -22.16 -8.16
N ALA A 95 17.70 -21.97 -7.24
CA ALA A 95 18.01 -20.63 -6.72
C ALA A 95 18.40 -19.64 -7.82
N ASP A 96 19.04 -20.14 -8.90
CA ASP A 96 19.43 -19.32 -10.05
C ASP A 96 18.25 -18.92 -10.95
N ALA A 97 17.11 -19.61 -10.83
CA ALA A 97 15.90 -19.27 -11.56
C ALA A 97 15.13 -18.09 -10.93
N ILE A 98 15.45 -17.72 -9.70
CA ILE A 98 14.80 -16.62 -8.99
C ILE A 98 15.38 -15.28 -9.44
N ASN A 99 14.50 -14.38 -9.86
CA ASN A 99 14.86 -13.00 -10.16
C ASN A 99 15.06 -12.20 -8.87
N ASN A 100 16.30 -11.95 -8.50
CA ASN A 100 16.64 -11.22 -7.27
C ASN A 100 16.17 -9.76 -7.25
N GLU A 101 15.95 -9.14 -8.41
CA GLU A 101 15.53 -7.74 -8.49
C GLU A 101 14.10 -7.54 -7.93
N ILE A 102 13.25 -8.56 -8.06
CA ILE A 102 11.86 -8.49 -7.62
C ILE A 102 11.68 -8.80 -6.14
N LEU A 103 12.70 -9.41 -5.49
CA LEU A 103 12.63 -9.82 -4.09
C LEU A 103 12.58 -8.65 -3.10
N THR A 104 12.90 -7.45 -3.54
CA THR A 104 12.86 -6.25 -2.69
C THR A 104 11.71 -5.34 -3.09
N ARG A 105 10.83 -5.06 -2.13
CA ARG A 105 9.66 -4.19 -2.30
C ARG A 105 9.67 -3.04 -1.30
N ASN A 106 9.20 -1.88 -1.76
CA ASN A 106 9.02 -0.70 -0.93
C ASN A 106 7.53 -0.47 -0.70
N PHE A 107 7.17 -0.23 0.56
CA PHE A 107 5.80 0.09 0.97
C PHE A 107 5.79 1.45 1.65
N PRO A 108 4.86 2.34 1.29
CA PRO A 108 4.64 3.57 2.04
C PRO A 108 4.14 3.23 3.44
N PHE A 109 4.63 3.95 4.47
CA PHE A 109 4.10 3.80 5.80
C PHE A 109 4.03 5.12 6.55
N GLN A 110 3.09 5.20 7.48
CA GLN A 110 2.94 6.33 8.36
C GLN A 110 2.94 5.88 9.82
N LEU A 111 3.78 6.54 10.64
CA LEU A 111 3.73 6.39 12.09
C LEU A 111 2.72 7.41 12.63
N ARG A 112 1.57 6.93 13.12
CA ARG A 112 0.63 7.78 13.86
C ARG A 112 0.84 7.58 15.35
N LYS A 113 1.27 8.65 16.03
CA LYS A 113 1.28 8.69 17.48
C LYS A 113 -0.12 9.07 17.97
N ARG A 114 -0.78 8.18 18.71
CA ARG A 114 -1.97 8.49 19.49
C ARG A 114 -1.62 8.36 20.97
N GLY A 115 -1.31 9.49 21.62
CA GLY A 115 -0.87 9.49 23.02
C GLY A 115 0.47 8.77 23.20
N VAL A 116 0.50 7.75 24.06
CA VAL A 116 1.71 6.94 24.37
C VAL A 116 1.91 5.79 23.36
N GLU A 117 0.87 5.41 22.61
CA GLU A 117 0.94 4.32 21.64
C GLU A 117 1.36 4.79 20.24
N THR A 118 2.34 4.11 19.68
CA THR A 118 2.74 4.28 18.28
C THR A 118 2.09 3.19 17.45
N LYS A 119 1.13 3.54 16.60
CA LYS A 119 0.49 2.59 15.68
C LYS A 119 1.16 2.62 14.33
N LEU A 120 1.62 1.46 13.88
CA LEU A 120 2.17 1.27 12.54
C LEU A 120 0.99 1.11 11.57
N ILE A 121 0.82 2.05 10.65
CA ILE A 121 -0.13 1.93 9.54
C ILE A 121 0.70 1.69 8.29
N LEU A 122 0.67 0.46 7.81
CA LEU A 122 1.10 0.11 6.47
C LEU A 122 -0.09 0.40 5.55
N ASP A 123 0.15 1.22 4.56
CA ASP A 123 -0.83 1.43 3.52
C ASP A 123 -0.70 0.22 2.57
N ASP A 124 -1.63 -0.73 2.71
CA ASP A 124 -1.71 -1.93 1.86
C ASP A 124 -2.23 -1.58 0.44
N SER A 125 -2.46 -0.30 0.18
CA SER A 125 -2.75 0.11 -1.17
C SER A 125 -1.51 -0.15 -2.01
N PRO A 126 -1.57 -1.06 -3.00
CA PRO A 126 -0.63 -0.97 -4.11
C PRO A 126 -0.65 0.50 -4.55
N THR A 127 0.44 1.00 -5.10
CA THR A 127 0.51 2.31 -5.76
C THR A 127 -0.64 2.41 -6.77
N GLY A 128 -1.83 2.56 -6.27
CA GLY A 128 -3.11 2.55 -6.96
C GLY A 128 -3.77 3.88 -6.69
N VAL A 129 -4.27 4.42 -7.74
CA VAL A 129 -5.09 5.61 -7.80
C VAL A 129 -6.14 5.56 -6.69
N ASP A 130 -6.13 6.50 -5.74
CA ASP A 130 -7.18 6.63 -4.73
C ASP A 130 -8.48 7.10 -5.39
N GLU A 131 -9.28 6.12 -5.84
CA GLU A 131 -10.58 6.39 -6.47
C GLU A 131 -11.50 7.26 -5.62
N THR A 132 -11.42 7.15 -4.28
CA THR A 132 -12.22 7.96 -3.37
C THR A 132 -11.77 9.41 -3.40
N LEU A 133 -10.47 9.64 -3.39
CA LEU A 133 -9.89 10.98 -3.49
C LEU A 133 -10.19 11.60 -4.86
N ILE A 134 -10.03 10.86 -5.95
CA ILE A 134 -10.38 11.34 -7.30
C ILE A 134 -11.85 11.71 -7.38
N ARG A 135 -12.73 10.86 -6.89
CA ARG A 135 -14.18 11.14 -6.87
C ARG A 135 -14.50 12.39 -6.05
N ASN A 136 -13.79 12.59 -4.94
CA ASN A 136 -13.97 13.78 -4.11
C ASN A 136 -13.45 15.05 -4.80
N ILE A 137 -12.32 14.99 -5.50
CA ILE A 137 -11.78 16.09 -6.32
C ILE A 137 -12.78 16.44 -7.44
N ALA A 138 -13.27 15.44 -8.18
CA ALA A 138 -14.24 15.66 -9.24
C ALA A 138 -15.54 16.29 -8.72
N ARG A 139 -16.03 15.83 -7.56
CA ARG A 139 -17.22 16.44 -6.90
C ARG A 139 -16.94 17.88 -6.48
N ALA A 140 -15.78 18.16 -5.92
CA ALA A 140 -15.40 19.50 -5.51
C ALA A 140 -15.41 20.47 -6.69
N HIS A 141 -14.85 20.12 -7.82
CA HIS A 141 -14.89 20.94 -9.03
C HIS A 141 -16.34 21.18 -9.53
N SER A 142 -17.15 20.11 -9.60
CA SER A 142 -18.57 20.22 -10.01
C SER A 142 -19.37 21.12 -9.06
N TRP A 143 -19.14 21.00 -7.75
CA TRP A 143 -19.81 21.84 -6.76
C TRP A 143 -19.33 23.29 -6.80
N PHE A 144 -18.02 23.51 -7.04
CA PHE A 144 -17.47 24.85 -7.23
C PHE A 144 -18.10 25.56 -8.43
N GLU A 145 -18.28 24.86 -9.56
CA GLU A 145 -19.00 25.40 -10.72
C GLU A 145 -20.46 25.80 -10.38
N GLN A 146 -21.15 25.02 -9.55
CA GLN A 146 -22.49 25.33 -9.09
C GLN A 146 -22.50 26.58 -8.20
N ILE A 147 -21.50 26.75 -7.33
CA ILE A 147 -21.33 27.95 -6.51
C ILE A 147 -21.08 29.17 -7.40
N MET A 148 -20.27 29.07 -8.43
CA MET A 148 -20.03 30.16 -9.39
C MET A 148 -21.28 30.54 -10.17
N LYS A 149 -22.27 29.63 -10.31
CA LYS A 149 -23.60 29.89 -10.89
C LYS A 149 -24.58 30.45 -9.88
N GLY A 150 -24.16 30.67 -8.61
CA GLY A 150 -25.00 31.29 -7.58
C GLY A 150 -25.72 30.30 -6.63
N ASN A 151 -25.47 28.99 -6.75
CA ASN A 151 -26.06 28.01 -5.84
C ASN A 151 -25.43 28.09 -4.46
N THR A 152 -26.21 27.96 -3.42
CA THR A 152 -25.76 27.92 -2.03
C THR A 152 -25.28 26.50 -1.64
N PHE A 153 -24.48 26.40 -0.61
CA PHE A 153 -24.05 25.09 -0.04
C PHE A 153 -25.27 24.24 0.37
N ALA A 154 -26.33 24.85 0.84
CA ALA A 154 -27.56 24.15 1.24
C ALA A 154 -28.30 23.55 0.03
N GLU A 155 -28.36 24.26 -1.09
CA GLU A 155 -28.97 23.78 -2.33
C GLU A 155 -28.17 22.63 -2.93
N ILE A 156 -26.84 22.77 -3.01
CA ILE A 156 -25.95 21.73 -3.48
C ILE A 156 -26.08 20.47 -2.59
N ALA A 157 -26.08 20.64 -1.27
CA ALA A 157 -26.24 19.56 -0.32
C ALA A 157 -27.55 18.80 -0.51
N ARG A 158 -28.64 19.50 -0.77
CA ARG A 158 -29.96 18.90 -1.03
C ARG A 158 -29.97 18.11 -2.33
N THR A 159 -29.39 18.67 -3.40
CA THR A 159 -29.31 18.01 -4.72
C THR A 159 -28.47 16.74 -4.71
N HIS A 160 -27.41 16.72 -3.88
CA HIS A 160 -26.46 15.62 -3.81
C HIS A 160 -26.62 14.72 -2.58
N GLU A 161 -27.77 14.82 -1.88
CA GLU A 161 -28.11 14.02 -0.70
C GLU A 161 -26.99 13.99 0.36
N THR A 162 -26.42 15.16 0.65
CA THR A 162 -25.31 15.32 1.58
C THR A 162 -25.57 16.48 2.56
N SER A 163 -24.64 16.76 3.47
CA SER A 163 -24.75 17.88 4.38
C SER A 163 -24.02 19.13 3.86
N PRO A 164 -24.51 20.35 4.16
CA PRO A 164 -23.81 21.59 3.79
C PRO A 164 -22.36 21.63 4.34
N ARG A 165 -22.15 21.07 5.53
CA ARG A 165 -20.82 20.93 6.13
C ARG A 165 -19.90 20.04 5.27
N ARG A 166 -20.44 18.98 4.69
CA ARG A 166 -19.67 18.11 3.79
C ARG A 166 -19.31 18.82 2.49
N VAL A 167 -20.22 19.60 1.93
CA VAL A 167 -19.93 20.44 0.76
C VAL A 167 -18.80 21.41 1.07
N GLN A 168 -18.88 22.13 2.20
CA GLN A 168 -17.84 23.07 2.64
C GLN A 168 -16.47 22.40 2.82
N GLN A 169 -16.43 21.20 3.40
CA GLN A 169 -15.16 20.46 3.60
C GLN A 169 -14.53 19.97 2.30
N LEU A 170 -15.33 19.61 1.31
CA LEU A 170 -14.81 19.08 0.05
C LEU A 170 -14.46 20.15 -0.96
N ILE A 171 -15.10 21.33 -0.88
CA ILE A 171 -14.90 22.39 -1.88
C ILE A 171 -13.44 22.86 -1.97
N ASP A 172 -12.68 22.75 -0.88
CA ASP A 172 -11.26 23.11 -0.85
C ASP A 172 -10.42 22.24 -1.79
N LEU A 173 -10.88 21.03 -2.12
CA LEU A 173 -10.22 20.16 -3.08
C LEU A 173 -10.27 20.70 -4.53
N ALA A 174 -11.20 21.62 -4.83
CA ALA A 174 -11.25 22.26 -6.14
C ALA A 174 -10.10 23.25 -6.37
N PHE A 175 -9.38 23.63 -5.31
CA PHE A 175 -8.26 24.57 -5.36
C PHE A 175 -6.90 23.87 -5.27
N LEU A 176 -6.85 22.54 -5.36
CA LEU A 176 -5.58 21.82 -5.42
C LEU A 176 -4.78 22.22 -6.65
N ALA A 177 -3.48 22.37 -6.48
CA ALA A 177 -2.58 22.67 -7.58
C ALA A 177 -2.63 21.55 -8.65
N PRO A 178 -2.54 21.89 -9.96
CA PRO A 178 -2.69 20.92 -11.04
C PRO A 178 -1.68 19.75 -11.01
N ASP A 179 -0.50 20.00 -10.46
CA ASP A 179 0.53 18.97 -10.26
C ASP A 179 0.12 17.95 -9.18
N ILE A 180 -0.53 18.41 -8.09
CA ILE A 180 -1.08 17.54 -7.05
C ILE A 180 -2.20 16.67 -7.64
N VAL A 181 -3.14 17.27 -8.37
CA VAL A 181 -4.23 16.54 -9.03
C VAL A 181 -3.67 15.50 -10.00
N ARG A 182 -2.65 15.85 -10.79
CA ARG A 182 -2.00 14.93 -11.71
C ARG A 182 -1.34 13.75 -10.99
N ASN A 183 -0.66 14.02 -9.87
CA ASN A 183 -0.05 12.96 -9.06
C ASN A 183 -1.10 12.01 -8.47
N VAL A 184 -2.23 12.54 -8.00
CA VAL A 184 -3.35 11.73 -7.51
C VAL A 184 -3.97 10.85 -8.61
N LEU A 185 -4.00 11.33 -9.85
CA LEU A 185 -4.53 10.58 -11.00
C LEU A 185 -3.57 9.47 -11.47
N ASN A 186 -2.28 9.62 -11.21
CA ASN A 186 -1.25 8.67 -11.65
C ASN A 186 -0.91 7.60 -10.58
N GLY A 187 -1.33 7.79 -9.32
CA GLY A 187 -1.04 6.90 -8.19
C GLY A 187 0.28 7.21 -7.53
#